data_aba073942f8d6bd580a3f6d2ab368bb1
#
_entry.id   aba073942f8d6bd580a3f6d2ab368bb1
#
_cell.length_a   1.000
_cell.length_b   1.000
_cell.length_c   1.000
_cell.angle_alpha   90.00
_cell.angle_beta   90.00
_cell.angle_gamma   90.00
#
_symmetry.space_group_name_H-M   'P 1'
#
loop_
_entity.id
_entity.type
_entity.pdbx_description
1 polymer ?
#
loop_
_entity_poly.entity_id
_entity_poly.type
_entity_poly.pdbx_seq_one_letter_code
_entity_poly.pdbx_strand_id
1 'polypeptide(L)'
;MKQKVLIVDDQFGIRTLLNEVLQKEGYQIYQAANGHQALHMMKQHAPDLVLLDIKIPGMDGLEILKKMKEMNQDIRVIIMTAYGELDMIEKTKQLGALAHFSKPFDIEEIRNAVKQYVS
;
A
#
# COMPACT_ATOMS: atom_id res chain seq x y z
N MET A 1 -9.48 -9.96 16.53
CA MET A 1 -9.84 -8.84 15.62
C MET A 1 -9.14 -9.01 14.28
N LYS A 2 -9.84 -8.67 13.19
CA LYS A 2 -9.23 -8.73 11.88
C LYS A 2 -8.23 -7.60 11.70
N GLN A 3 -7.08 -7.92 11.11
CA GLN A 3 -6.12 -6.91 10.72
C GLN A 3 -6.61 -6.18 9.47
N LYS A 4 -6.33 -4.90 9.39
CA LYS A 4 -6.84 -4.02 8.35
C LYS A 4 -5.74 -3.69 7.34
N VAL A 5 -6.03 -3.87 6.06
CA VAL A 5 -5.10 -3.56 4.97
C VAL A 5 -5.75 -2.56 4.03
N LEU A 6 -5.06 -1.48 3.75
CA LEU A 6 -5.49 -0.48 2.78
C LEU A 6 -4.73 -0.67 1.48
N ILE A 7 -5.45 -0.79 0.36
CA ILE A 7 -4.87 -0.91 -0.98
C ILE A 7 -5.07 0.41 -1.70
N VAL A 8 -3.98 1.03 -2.13
CA VAL A 8 -4.00 2.31 -2.85
C VAL A 8 -3.43 2.11 -4.24
N ASP A 9 -4.29 2.15 -5.25
CA ASP A 9 -3.91 1.96 -6.65
C ASP A 9 -5.02 2.53 -7.53
N ASP A 10 -4.66 3.27 -8.57
CA ASP A 10 -5.66 3.85 -9.48
C ASP A 10 -6.28 2.82 -10.43
N GLN A 11 -5.67 1.65 -10.57
CA GLN A 11 -6.16 0.58 -11.44
C GLN A 11 -7.17 -0.30 -10.71
N PHE A 12 -8.41 -0.26 -11.18
CA PHE A 12 -9.50 -1.03 -10.59
C PHE A 12 -9.19 -2.53 -10.56
N GLY A 13 -8.62 -3.05 -11.64
CA GLY A 13 -8.29 -4.48 -11.73
C GLY A 13 -7.29 -4.93 -10.67
N ILE A 14 -6.29 -4.11 -10.39
CA ILE A 14 -5.29 -4.40 -9.36
C ILE A 14 -5.94 -4.39 -7.98
N ARG A 15 -6.76 -3.38 -7.69
CA ARG A 15 -7.46 -3.31 -6.40
C ARG A 15 -8.37 -4.52 -6.20
N THR A 16 -9.11 -4.91 -7.24
CA THR A 16 -10.02 -6.06 -7.17
C THR A 16 -9.27 -7.36 -6.92
N LEU A 17 -8.18 -7.56 -7.65
CA LEU A 17 -7.36 -8.76 -7.50
C LEU A 17 -6.79 -8.87 -6.07
N LEU A 18 -6.17 -7.81 -5.60
CA LEU A 18 -5.58 -7.80 -4.25
C LEU A 18 -6.65 -7.95 -3.18
N ASN A 19 -7.78 -7.30 -3.37
CA ASN A 19 -8.90 -7.44 -2.44
C ASN A 19 -9.34 -8.89 -2.29
N GLU A 20 -9.54 -9.58 -3.41
CA GLU A 20 -9.96 -11.00 -3.38
C GLU A 20 -8.93 -11.89 -2.68
N VAL A 21 -7.67 -11.72 -3.05
CA VAL A 21 -6.58 -12.53 -2.50
C VAL A 21 -6.45 -12.32 -0.99
N LEU A 22 -6.46 -11.07 -0.54
CA LEU A 22 -6.22 -10.77 0.86
C LEU A 22 -7.44 -10.99 1.74
N GLN A 23 -8.65 -10.83 1.22
CA GLN A 23 -9.85 -11.19 1.98
C GLN A 23 -9.88 -12.68 2.32
N LYS A 24 -9.42 -13.52 1.40
CA LYS A 24 -9.35 -14.97 1.64
C LYS A 24 -8.39 -15.31 2.76
N GLU A 25 -7.40 -14.45 3.01
CA GLU A 25 -6.47 -14.65 4.12
C GLU A 25 -7.01 -14.13 5.45
N GLY A 26 -8.22 -13.58 5.45
CA GLY A 26 -8.89 -13.15 6.67
C GLY A 26 -8.71 -11.68 7.03
N TYR A 27 -8.09 -10.88 6.17
CA TYR A 27 -7.92 -9.45 6.43
C TYR A 27 -9.17 -8.66 6.10
N GLN A 28 -9.34 -7.54 6.79
CA GLN A 28 -10.36 -6.56 6.43
C GLN A 28 -9.71 -5.55 5.47
N ILE A 29 -10.28 -5.43 4.27
CA ILE A 29 -9.66 -4.67 3.19
C ILE A 29 -10.40 -3.38 2.93
N TYR A 30 -9.63 -2.30 2.78
CA TYR A 30 -10.10 -1.00 2.34
C TYR A 30 -9.37 -0.65 1.04
N GLN A 31 -10.02 0.12 0.17
CA GLN A 31 -9.47 0.47 -1.13
C GLN A 31 -9.52 1.98 -1.34
N ALA A 32 -8.50 2.52 -1.99
CA ALA A 32 -8.45 3.90 -2.40
C ALA A 32 -7.88 3.99 -3.81
N ALA A 33 -8.45 4.85 -4.64
CA ALA A 33 -8.03 5.01 -6.03
C ALA A 33 -7.08 6.19 -6.23
N ASN A 34 -6.89 7.01 -5.21
CA ASN A 34 -6.01 8.19 -5.27
C ASN A 34 -5.53 8.56 -3.88
N GLY A 35 -4.64 9.57 -3.83
CA GLY A 35 -4.02 9.99 -2.58
C GLY A 35 -5.00 10.57 -1.58
N HIS A 36 -5.96 11.36 -2.03
CA HIS A 36 -6.95 11.95 -1.13
C HIS A 36 -7.80 10.90 -0.45
N GLN A 37 -8.27 9.91 -1.23
CA GLN A 37 -9.03 8.79 -0.68
C GLN A 37 -8.17 7.99 0.30
N ALA A 38 -6.89 7.78 -0.04
CA ALA A 38 -5.99 7.03 0.82
C ALA A 38 -5.82 7.69 2.18
N LEU A 39 -5.58 8.99 2.21
CA LEU A 39 -5.42 9.72 3.45
C LEU A 39 -6.71 9.76 4.26
N HIS A 40 -7.85 9.85 3.60
CA HIS A 40 -9.15 9.78 4.25
C HIS A 40 -9.36 8.41 4.91
N MET A 41 -9.03 7.33 4.20
CA MET A 41 -9.13 5.97 4.73
C MET A 41 -8.19 5.74 5.91
N MET A 42 -6.99 6.32 5.86
CA MET A 42 -6.05 6.28 6.98
C MET A 42 -6.67 6.88 8.24
N LYS A 43 -7.31 8.03 8.09
CA LYS A 43 -7.93 8.74 9.20
C LYS A 43 -9.15 8.00 9.74
N GLN A 44 -9.98 7.46 8.86
CA GLN A 44 -11.24 6.83 9.24
C GLN A 44 -11.06 5.43 9.83
N HIS A 45 -10.14 4.65 9.30
CA HIS A 45 -10.07 3.22 9.59
C HIS A 45 -8.78 2.79 10.29
N ALA A 46 -7.76 3.63 10.33
CA ALA A 46 -6.48 3.32 10.96
C ALA A 46 -5.96 1.94 10.54
N PRO A 47 -5.65 1.72 9.25
CA PRO A 47 -5.19 0.41 8.79
C PRO A 47 -3.87 0.01 9.44
N ASP A 48 -3.63 -1.29 9.51
CA ASP A 48 -2.39 -1.85 10.05
C ASP A 48 -1.28 -1.87 9.02
N LEU A 49 -1.66 -1.99 7.74
CA LEU A 49 -0.72 -2.07 6.63
C LEU A 49 -1.31 -1.38 5.42
N VAL A 50 -0.46 -0.71 4.64
CA VAL A 50 -0.85 -0.06 3.38
C VAL A 50 -0.04 -0.64 2.23
N LEU A 51 -0.72 -1.02 1.15
CA LEU A 51 -0.09 -1.32 -0.13
C LEU A 51 -0.27 -0.08 -1.00
N LEU A 52 0.80 0.64 -1.27
CA LEU A 52 0.75 1.94 -1.93
C LEU A 52 1.42 1.91 -3.30
N ASP A 53 0.64 2.15 -4.35
CA ASP A 53 1.18 2.40 -5.67
C ASP A 53 1.83 3.79 -5.66
N ILE A 54 3.12 3.84 -5.97
CA ILE A 54 3.89 5.07 -5.88
C ILE A 54 3.53 6.05 -7.01
N LYS A 55 2.95 5.54 -8.11
CA LYS A 55 2.62 6.36 -9.27
C LYS A 55 1.13 6.39 -9.53
N ILE A 56 0.40 7.14 -8.71
CA ILE A 56 -1.03 7.38 -8.94
C ILE A 56 -1.25 8.84 -9.34
N PRO A 57 -2.23 9.10 -10.23
CA PRO A 57 -2.50 10.46 -10.68
C PRO A 57 -2.91 11.40 -9.55
N GLY A 58 -2.54 12.67 -9.67
CA GLY A 58 -3.02 13.74 -8.81
C GLY A 58 -2.21 14.05 -7.58
N MET A 59 -1.43 13.12 -7.06
CA MET A 59 -0.58 13.36 -5.91
C MET A 59 0.66 12.50 -6.02
N ASP A 60 1.82 13.09 -5.72
CA ASP A 60 3.09 12.38 -5.71
C ASP A 60 3.06 11.28 -4.64
N GLY A 61 3.40 10.06 -5.04
CA GLY A 61 3.42 8.91 -4.12
C GLY A 61 4.35 9.09 -2.93
N LEU A 62 5.48 9.78 -3.10
CA LEU A 62 6.38 10.07 -2.00
C LEU A 62 5.72 11.01 -1.00
N GLU A 63 4.96 11.98 -1.48
CA GLU A 63 4.22 12.90 -0.62
C GLU A 63 3.12 12.17 0.15
N ILE A 64 2.42 11.25 -0.51
CA ILE A 64 1.40 10.43 0.16
C ILE A 64 2.03 9.62 1.28
N LEU A 65 3.16 8.96 1.00
CA LEU A 65 3.87 8.17 2.00
C LEU A 65 4.30 9.02 3.18
N LYS A 66 4.84 10.19 2.90
CA LYS A 66 5.28 11.13 3.93
C LYS A 66 4.10 11.54 4.83
N LYS A 67 2.97 11.87 4.22
CA LYS A 67 1.77 12.24 4.97
C LYS A 67 1.22 11.09 5.80
N MET A 68 1.25 9.87 5.27
CA MET A 68 0.85 8.69 6.04
C MET A 68 1.71 8.53 7.28
N LYS A 69 3.02 8.71 7.16
CA LYS A 69 3.94 8.61 8.29
C LYS A 69 3.74 9.73 9.30
N GLU A 70 3.36 10.92 8.85
CA GLU A 70 3.01 12.03 9.74
C GLU A 70 1.74 11.72 10.54
N MET A 71 0.78 11.04 9.93
CA MET A 71 -0.47 10.66 10.60
C MET A 71 -0.27 9.54 11.60
N ASN A 72 0.63 8.61 11.29
CA ASN A 72 0.96 7.47 12.15
C ASN A 72 2.37 7.00 11.83
N GLN A 73 3.32 7.31 12.69
CA GLN A 73 4.74 6.95 12.50
C GLN A 73 4.95 5.45 12.37
N ASP A 74 4.10 4.66 13.00
CA ASP A 74 4.23 3.20 13.03
C ASP A 74 3.51 2.50 11.89
N ILE A 75 2.87 3.26 11.00
CA ILE A 75 2.17 2.64 9.86
C ILE A 75 3.15 1.86 8.99
N ARG A 76 2.77 0.65 8.66
CA ARG A 76 3.56 -0.22 7.80
C ARG A 76 3.12 -0.03 6.37
N VAL A 77 4.08 0.30 5.50
CA VAL A 77 3.77 0.57 4.09
C VAL A 77 4.66 -0.29 3.20
N ILE A 78 4.02 -0.97 2.26
CA ILE A 78 4.68 -1.70 1.18
C ILE A 78 4.39 -0.94 -0.11
N ILE A 79 5.43 -0.66 -0.89
CA ILE A 79 5.33 0.12 -2.11
C ILE A 79 5.14 -0.81 -3.31
N MET A 80 4.23 -0.44 -4.21
CA MET A 80 4.09 -1.07 -5.51
C MET A 80 4.63 -0.10 -6.57
N THR A 81 5.51 -0.57 -7.44
CA THR A 81 6.16 0.26 -8.46
C THR A 81 5.94 -0.28 -9.85
N ALA A 82 5.97 0.60 -10.85
CA ALA A 82 6.06 0.18 -12.24
C ALA A 82 7.52 -0.11 -12.58
N TYR A 83 7.71 -0.85 -13.67
CA TYR A 83 9.05 -1.15 -14.18
C TYR A 83 9.79 0.15 -14.49
N GLY A 84 11.04 0.23 -14.06
CA GLY A 84 11.89 1.37 -14.36
C GLY A 84 11.92 2.47 -13.30
N GLU A 85 11.26 2.28 -12.16
CA GLU A 85 11.21 3.30 -11.11
C GLU A 85 12.16 3.03 -9.96
N LEU A 86 13.36 2.55 -10.28
CA LEU A 86 14.34 2.18 -9.26
C LEU A 86 14.76 3.34 -8.36
N ASP A 87 14.80 4.56 -8.90
CA ASP A 87 15.16 5.76 -8.11
C ASP A 87 14.19 6.02 -6.98
N MET A 88 12.92 5.69 -7.20
CA MET A 88 11.88 5.91 -6.21
C MET A 88 11.98 4.94 -5.04
N ILE A 89 12.50 3.74 -5.28
CA ILE A 89 12.61 2.70 -4.25
C ILE A 89 13.48 3.18 -3.10
N GLU A 90 14.64 3.76 -3.40
CA GLU A 90 15.54 4.24 -2.36
C GLU A 90 14.88 5.35 -1.55
N LYS A 91 14.20 6.27 -2.21
CA LYS A 91 13.50 7.37 -1.53
C LYS A 91 12.38 6.85 -0.63
N THR A 92 11.65 5.83 -1.06
CA THR A 92 10.58 5.24 -0.24
C THR A 92 11.16 4.54 0.99
N LYS A 93 12.31 3.88 0.86
CA LYS A 93 13.00 3.28 2.00
C LYS A 93 13.38 4.33 3.03
N GLN A 94 13.92 5.45 2.58
CA GLN A 94 14.32 6.56 3.47
C GLN A 94 13.11 7.11 4.22
N LEU A 95 11.93 7.06 3.61
CA LEU A 95 10.69 7.51 4.24
C LEU A 95 10.03 6.42 5.09
N GLY A 96 10.65 5.26 5.21
CA GLY A 96 10.19 4.22 6.12
C GLY A 96 9.35 3.10 5.50
N ALA A 97 9.31 2.99 4.16
CA ALA A 97 8.65 1.86 3.52
C ALA A 97 9.41 0.57 3.83
N LEU A 98 8.67 -0.50 4.10
CA LEU A 98 9.24 -1.77 4.55
C LEU A 98 9.68 -2.69 3.41
N ALA A 99 9.01 -2.59 2.27
CA ALA A 99 9.29 -3.45 1.13
C ALA A 99 8.74 -2.80 -0.14
N HIS A 100 9.10 -3.36 -1.28
CA HIS A 100 8.54 -2.91 -2.55
C HIS A 100 8.32 -4.11 -3.47
N PHE A 101 7.34 -3.98 -4.38
CA PHE A 101 7.06 -4.95 -5.41
C PHE A 101 6.92 -4.24 -6.75
N SER A 102 7.57 -4.79 -7.78
CA SER A 102 7.44 -4.27 -9.14
C SER A 102 6.27 -4.93 -9.84
N LYS A 103 5.49 -4.16 -10.57
CA LYS A 103 4.41 -4.70 -11.40
C LYS A 103 4.98 -5.21 -12.72
N PRO A 104 4.52 -6.33 -13.24
CA PRO A 104 3.57 -7.27 -12.64
C PRO A 104 4.22 -8.06 -11.49
N PHE A 105 3.49 -8.21 -10.39
CA PHE A 105 4.01 -8.91 -9.23
C PHE A 105 3.40 -10.31 -9.12
N ASP A 106 4.10 -11.18 -8.38
CA ASP A 106 3.64 -12.52 -8.06
C ASP A 106 2.69 -12.43 -6.86
N ILE A 107 1.48 -12.99 -7.01
CA ILE A 107 0.47 -12.97 -5.95
C ILE A 107 0.98 -13.64 -4.68
N GLU A 108 1.73 -14.74 -4.82
CA GLU A 108 2.29 -15.44 -3.65
C GLU A 108 3.29 -14.57 -2.90
N GLU A 109 4.10 -13.79 -3.61
CA GLU A 109 5.04 -12.88 -2.97
C GLU A 109 4.32 -11.80 -2.18
N ILE A 110 3.24 -11.23 -2.76
CA ILE A 110 2.43 -10.22 -2.07
C ILE A 110 1.77 -10.83 -0.83
N ARG A 111 1.17 -12.00 -0.98
CA ARG A 111 0.50 -12.69 0.12
C ARG A 111 1.45 -12.94 1.29
N ASN A 112 2.65 -13.42 0.99
CA ASN A 112 3.66 -13.70 2.01
C ASN A 112 4.17 -12.42 2.68
N ALA A 113 4.35 -11.36 1.89
CA ALA A 113 4.81 -10.08 2.43
C ALA A 113 3.78 -9.46 3.35
N VAL A 114 2.50 -9.50 2.97
CA VAL A 114 1.42 -8.97 3.83
C VAL A 114 1.40 -9.74 5.14
N LYS A 115 1.49 -11.07 5.09
CA LYS A 115 1.53 -11.91 6.29
C LYS A 115 2.70 -11.55 7.19
N GLN A 116 3.86 -11.26 6.61
CA GLN A 116 5.06 -10.92 7.36
C GLN A 116 4.95 -9.55 8.03
N TYR A 117 4.40 -8.56 7.34
CA TYR A 117 4.46 -7.17 7.79
C TYR A 117 3.19 -6.64 8.45
N VAL A 118 2.06 -7.33 8.37
CA VAL A 118 0.79 -6.82 8.87
C VAL A 118 0.71 -6.76 10.40
N SER A 119 1.54 -7.51 11.07
CA SER A 119 1.53 -7.54 12.54
C SER A 119 2.90 -7.30 13.15
#